data_a80caac2899c442a41850da3b4b2602f
#
_entry.id   a80caac2899c442a41850da3b4b2602f
#
_cell.length_a   1.000
_cell.length_b   1.000
_cell.length_c   1.000
_cell.angle_alpha   90.00
_cell.angle_beta   90.00
_cell.angle_gamma   90.00
#
_symmetry.space_group_name_H-M   'P 1'
#
loop_
_entity.id
_entity.type
_entity.pdbx_description
1 polymer ?
#
loop_
_entity_poly.entity_id
_entity_poly.type
_entity_poly.pdbx_seq_one_letter_code
_entity_poly.pdbx_strand_id
1 'polypeptide(L)'
;MTSGLIAQFERGLDAPICLTWELTYACNLACVHCLSSSGRRDPRELSTAQCKSIIDELERMQVFYVNIGGGEPTVRPDFWELVDYATAHHVGVKFSTNGVRITPEIAARLAASDYVDVQISIDGATADVNDSVRGDGSFAMAVRALENLAAAGYSNPKISVVVTRHNVEQLDEFKALADRYGATLRITRLRPSGRGADVWDDLHPTAAQQVTLYDWLVAHGEGVLTGDSFFHLSGLGEPGALAGLNMCGAGRVVCLIDPVGDVYACPFAIHDRFLAG
;
A
#
# COMPACT_ATOMS: atom_id res chain seq x y z
N MET A 1 11.17 -14.52 27.23
CA MET A 1 10.88 -13.08 26.98
C MET A 1 9.79 -12.84 25.91
N THR A 2 9.25 -13.87 25.30
CA THR A 2 8.19 -13.77 24.27
C THR A 2 6.76 -13.60 24.83
N SER A 3 6.50 -13.97 26.09
CA SER A 3 5.16 -13.90 26.68
C SER A 3 4.65 -12.46 26.96
N GLY A 4 5.54 -11.50 27.11
CA GLY A 4 5.17 -10.10 27.40
C GLY A 4 4.61 -9.36 26.19
N LEU A 5 5.18 -9.57 25.01
CA LEU A 5 4.72 -8.96 23.74
C LEU A 5 3.35 -9.51 23.33
N ILE A 6 3.17 -10.83 23.37
CA ILE A 6 1.90 -11.47 23.05
C ILE A 6 0.79 -10.96 23.98
N ALA A 7 1.03 -10.85 25.27
CA ALA A 7 0.07 -10.34 26.23
C ALA A 7 -0.24 -8.83 26.05
N GLN A 8 0.68 -8.04 25.49
CA GLN A 8 0.41 -6.66 25.09
C GLN A 8 -0.49 -6.59 23.84
N PHE A 9 -0.23 -7.44 22.85
CA PHE A 9 -1.10 -7.54 21.68
C PHE A 9 -2.52 -8.03 22.01
N GLU A 10 -2.66 -8.92 23.00
CA GLU A 10 -3.96 -9.41 23.47
C GLU A 10 -4.77 -8.35 24.20
N ARG A 11 -4.11 -7.43 24.92
CA ARG A 11 -4.76 -6.31 25.65
C ARG A 11 -5.13 -5.14 24.74
N GLY A 12 -4.63 -5.09 23.52
CA GLY A 12 -4.73 -3.95 22.62
C GLY A 12 -3.62 -2.92 22.89
N LEU A 13 -3.51 -1.98 21.97
CA LEU A 13 -2.59 -0.85 22.05
C LEU A 13 -3.41 0.42 22.26
N ASP A 14 -2.83 1.40 22.95
CA ASP A 14 -3.44 2.72 23.15
C ASP A 14 -3.55 3.52 21.84
N ALA A 15 -2.76 3.14 20.83
CA ALA A 15 -2.78 3.72 19.49
C ALA A 15 -2.44 2.68 18.41
N PRO A 16 -2.88 2.84 17.17
CA PRO A 16 -2.48 1.97 16.08
C PRO A 16 -0.98 2.11 15.80
N ILE A 17 -0.29 0.97 15.52
CA ILE A 17 1.12 1.01 15.09
C ILE A 17 1.21 1.53 13.66
N CYS A 18 0.24 1.18 12.82
CA CYS A 18 0.17 1.52 11.42
C CYS A 18 -1.25 1.99 11.07
N LEU A 19 -1.35 3.26 10.72
CA LEU A 19 -2.57 3.84 10.22
C LEU A 19 -2.52 3.88 8.69
N THR A 20 -3.56 3.41 8.03
CA THR A 20 -3.80 3.70 6.62
C THR A 20 -4.69 4.93 6.52
N TRP A 21 -4.29 5.90 5.72
CA TRP A 21 -5.09 7.10 5.45
C TRP A 21 -5.32 7.21 3.95
N GLU A 22 -6.55 7.03 3.52
CA GLU A 22 -6.97 7.39 2.18
C GLU A 22 -7.15 8.90 2.13
N LEU A 23 -6.17 9.61 1.58
CA LEU A 23 -6.12 11.07 1.65
C LEU A 23 -7.09 11.76 0.68
N THR A 24 -7.44 11.08 -0.41
CA THR A 24 -8.36 11.56 -1.44
C THR A 24 -8.94 10.40 -2.24
N TYR A 25 -10.15 10.56 -2.76
CA TYR A 25 -10.69 9.67 -3.79
C TYR A 25 -10.31 10.10 -5.21
N ALA A 26 -9.74 11.31 -5.39
CA ALA A 26 -9.29 11.75 -6.71
C ALA A 26 -8.15 10.86 -7.22
N CYS A 27 -8.24 10.42 -8.48
CA CYS A 27 -7.21 9.65 -9.15
C CYS A 27 -7.21 10.00 -10.64
N ASN A 28 -6.03 10.02 -11.25
CA ASN A 28 -5.84 10.18 -12.70
C ASN A 28 -5.99 8.86 -13.46
N LEU A 29 -6.10 7.72 -12.75
CA LEU A 29 -6.32 6.39 -13.31
C LEU A 29 -7.68 5.83 -12.88
N ALA A 30 -8.15 4.81 -13.61
CA ALA A 30 -9.39 4.10 -13.33
C ALA A 30 -9.16 2.57 -13.30
N CYS A 31 -8.16 2.13 -12.53
CA CYS A 31 -7.78 0.72 -12.43
C CYS A 31 -9.00 -0.17 -12.17
N VAL A 32 -9.10 -1.29 -12.91
CA VAL A 32 -10.27 -2.17 -12.85
C VAL A 32 -10.43 -2.86 -11.49
N HIS A 33 -9.34 -3.07 -10.76
CA HIS A 33 -9.29 -3.73 -9.45
C HIS A 33 -9.15 -2.77 -8.26
N CYS A 34 -9.44 -1.48 -8.48
CA CYS A 34 -9.25 -0.45 -7.46
C CYS A 34 -10.04 -0.75 -6.18
N LEU A 35 -9.33 -0.86 -5.07
CA LEU A 35 -9.86 -1.20 -3.75
C LEU A 35 -10.89 -0.18 -3.25
N SER A 36 -10.66 1.12 -3.47
CA SER A 36 -11.49 2.23 -2.99
C SER A 36 -12.39 2.83 -4.07
N SER A 37 -12.47 2.22 -5.26
CA SER A 37 -13.24 2.76 -6.40
C SER A 37 -12.92 4.22 -6.75
N SER A 38 -11.68 4.62 -6.51
CA SER A 38 -11.21 6.00 -6.69
C SER A 38 -11.31 6.47 -8.14
N GLY A 39 -11.38 7.78 -8.33
CA GLY A 39 -11.49 8.46 -9.62
C GLY A 39 -11.80 9.93 -9.44
N ARG A 40 -12.95 10.26 -8.88
CA ARG A 40 -13.37 11.64 -8.63
C ARG A 40 -13.23 12.01 -7.16
N ARG A 41 -12.84 13.26 -6.90
CA ARG A 41 -12.83 13.83 -5.56
C ARG A 41 -14.25 13.88 -4.98
N ASP A 42 -14.41 13.45 -3.73
CA ASP A 42 -15.64 13.69 -2.98
C ASP A 42 -15.61 15.13 -2.43
N PRO A 43 -16.69 15.92 -2.61
CA PRO A 43 -16.75 17.29 -2.10
C PRO A 43 -16.66 17.38 -0.56
N ARG A 44 -16.90 16.29 0.16
CA ARG A 44 -16.79 16.20 1.62
C ARG A 44 -15.39 15.91 2.11
N GLU A 45 -14.43 15.64 1.21
CA GLU A 45 -13.05 15.37 1.61
C GLU A 45 -12.50 16.43 2.57
N LEU A 46 -11.77 15.97 3.57
CA LEU A 46 -11.18 16.82 4.59
C LEU A 46 -10.35 17.95 3.98
N SER A 47 -10.50 19.14 4.54
CA SER A 47 -9.68 20.30 4.22
C SER A 47 -8.25 20.12 4.73
N THR A 48 -7.31 20.94 4.22
CA THR A 48 -5.92 20.97 4.70
C THR A 48 -5.84 21.15 6.22
N ALA A 49 -6.66 22.04 6.78
CA ALA A 49 -6.68 22.29 8.22
C ALA A 49 -7.14 21.07 9.03
N GLN A 50 -8.18 20.39 8.57
CA GLN A 50 -8.66 19.15 9.20
C GLN A 50 -7.62 18.02 9.09
N CYS A 51 -6.96 17.89 7.92
CA CYS A 51 -5.86 16.94 7.77
C CYS A 51 -4.70 17.23 8.74
N LYS A 52 -4.32 18.49 8.95
CA LYS A 52 -3.32 18.87 9.93
C LYS A 52 -3.75 18.53 11.37
N SER A 53 -5.01 18.75 11.72
CA SER A 53 -5.53 18.34 13.04
C SER A 53 -5.45 16.83 13.26
N ILE A 54 -5.63 16.02 12.22
CA ILE A 54 -5.40 14.56 12.32
C ILE A 54 -3.92 14.27 12.57
N ILE A 55 -3.02 14.95 11.88
CA ILE A 55 -1.56 14.78 12.08
C ILE A 55 -1.17 15.14 13.52
N ASP A 56 -1.73 16.22 14.08
CA ASP A 56 -1.52 16.61 15.47
C ASP A 56 -1.97 15.50 16.44
N GLU A 57 -3.10 14.84 16.15
CA GLU A 57 -3.55 13.69 16.93
C GLU A 57 -2.62 12.47 16.78
N LEU A 58 -2.12 12.20 15.59
CA LEU A 58 -1.17 11.12 15.37
C LEU A 58 0.14 11.35 16.14
N GLU A 59 0.66 12.58 16.16
CA GLU A 59 1.80 12.94 17.00
C GLU A 59 1.49 12.74 18.48
N ARG A 60 0.34 13.24 18.97
CA ARG A 60 -0.09 13.09 20.36
C ARG A 60 -0.20 11.61 20.79
N MET A 61 -0.68 10.75 19.88
CA MET A 61 -0.77 9.30 20.09
C MET A 61 0.57 8.58 19.88
N GLN A 62 1.62 9.28 19.48
CA GLN A 62 2.94 8.69 19.17
C GLN A 62 2.89 7.62 18.06
N VAL A 63 2.07 7.84 17.04
CA VAL A 63 2.03 6.98 15.85
C VAL A 63 3.30 7.18 15.06
N PHE A 64 4.07 6.13 14.85
CA PHE A 64 5.39 6.21 14.19
C PHE A 64 5.31 6.65 12.75
N TYR A 65 4.31 6.16 12.00
CA TYR A 65 4.12 6.51 10.61
C TYR A 65 2.69 6.27 10.14
N VAL A 66 2.31 6.99 9.11
CA VAL A 66 1.04 6.83 8.42
C VAL A 66 1.27 6.31 6.99
N ASN A 67 0.46 5.32 6.58
CA ASN A 67 0.42 4.90 5.17
C ASN A 67 -0.62 5.72 4.42
N ILE A 68 -0.18 6.60 3.55
CA ILE A 68 -1.08 7.39 2.71
C ILE A 68 -1.38 6.63 1.41
N GLY A 69 -2.67 6.53 1.10
CA GLY A 69 -3.20 5.91 -0.11
C GLY A 69 -4.50 6.58 -0.54
N GLY A 70 -5.43 5.78 -1.03
CA GLY A 70 -6.74 6.19 -1.53
C GLY A 70 -6.77 6.18 -3.05
N GLY A 71 -7.07 7.33 -3.68
CA GLY A 71 -6.86 7.55 -5.11
C GLY A 71 -5.37 7.70 -5.43
N GLU A 72 -5.01 8.77 -6.10
CA GLU A 72 -3.60 9.14 -6.25
C GLU A 72 -3.29 10.32 -5.32
N PRO A 73 -2.60 10.11 -4.20
CA PRO A 73 -2.42 11.16 -3.20
C PRO A 73 -1.65 12.37 -3.75
N THR A 74 -0.74 12.16 -4.69
CA THR A 74 0.08 13.23 -5.26
C THR A 74 -0.69 14.18 -6.16
N VAL A 75 -1.92 13.86 -6.60
CA VAL A 75 -2.76 14.81 -7.36
C VAL A 75 -3.49 15.80 -6.46
N ARG A 76 -3.55 15.53 -5.16
CA ARG A 76 -4.10 16.47 -4.17
C ARG A 76 -3.18 17.69 -4.05
N PRO A 77 -3.69 18.93 -4.20
CA PRO A 77 -2.82 20.12 -4.29
C PRO A 77 -1.96 20.37 -3.05
N ASP A 78 -2.47 20.03 -1.86
CA ASP A 78 -1.82 20.24 -0.56
C ASP A 78 -1.04 19.00 -0.08
N PHE A 79 -0.89 17.96 -0.92
CA PHE A 79 -0.21 16.71 -0.54
C PHE A 79 1.16 16.95 0.07
N TRP A 80 2.00 17.72 -0.60
CA TRP A 80 3.37 17.96 -0.12
C TRP A 80 3.42 18.85 1.13
N GLU A 81 2.46 19.76 1.29
CA GLU A 81 2.31 20.54 2.52
C GLU A 81 1.96 19.64 3.70
N LEU A 82 1.09 18.65 3.49
CA LEU A 82 0.72 17.67 4.52
C LEU A 82 1.88 16.71 4.85
N VAL A 83 2.66 16.29 3.86
CA VAL A 83 3.87 15.49 4.07
C VAL A 83 4.88 16.24 4.92
N ASP A 84 5.19 17.52 4.58
CA ASP A 84 6.10 18.35 5.37
C ASP A 84 5.59 18.56 6.79
N TYR A 85 4.29 18.79 6.94
CA TYR A 85 3.68 18.99 8.24
C TYR A 85 3.80 17.72 9.09
N ALA A 86 3.49 16.56 8.54
CA ALA A 86 3.58 15.28 9.25
C ALA A 86 5.01 14.98 9.71
N THR A 87 5.99 15.14 8.82
CA THR A 87 7.39 14.88 9.17
C THR A 87 7.95 15.87 10.18
N ALA A 88 7.52 17.14 10.15
CA ALA A 88 7.86 18.15 11.15
C ALA A 88 7.25 17.84 12.53
N HIS A 89 6.13 17.11 12.57
CA HIS A 89 5.44 16.63 13.77
C HIS A 89 5.81 15.18 14.13
N HIS A 90 6.98 14.69 13.71
CA HIS A 90 7.53 13.38 14.04
C HIS A 90 6.67 12.19 13.57
N VAL A 91 5.76 12.40 12.62
CA VAL A 91 4.97 11.35 11.98
C VAL A 91 5.61 11.03 10.64
N GLY A 92 6.24 9.87 10.52
CA GLY A 92 6.80 9.38 9.25
C GLY A 92 5.69 9.13 8.23
N VAL A 93 5.96 9.39 6.96
CA VAL A 93 5.02 9.20 5.88
C VAL A 93 5.47 8.09 4.96
N LYS A 94 4.61 7.11 4.77
CA LYS A 94 4.73 6.15 3.69
C LYS A 94 3.57 6.37 2.74
N PHE A 95 3.83 6.49 1.44
CA PHE A 95 2.73 6.65 0.50
C PHE A 95 2.85 5.74 -0.71
N SER A 96 1.68 5.31 -1.21
CA SER A 96 1.54 4.55 -2.44
C SER A 96 1.12 5.47 -3.57
N THR A 97 1.79 5.38 -4.70
CA THR A 97 1.52 6.21 -5.88
C THR A 97 1.59 5.38 -7.16
N ASN A 98 0.86 5.82 -8.17
CA ASN A 98 1.00 5.29 -9.53
C ASN A 98 2.21 5.90 -10.29
N GLY A 99 2.93 6.82 -9.66
CA GLY A 99 4.15 7.43 -10.20
C GLY A 99 3.95 8.68 -11.04
N VAL A 100 2.70 9.12 -11.29
CA VAL A 100 2.39 10.21 -12.24
C VAL A 100 3.11 11.53 -11.90
N ARG A 101 3.34 11.81 -10.62
CA ARG A 101 3.96 13.05 -10.13
C ARG A 101 5.37 12.87 -9.60
N ILE A 102 5.98 11.70 -9.77
CA ILE A 102 7.37 11.48 -9.35
C ILE A 102 8.30 11.99 -10.45
N THR A 103 8.41 13.32 -10.53
CA THR A 103 9.36 14.03 -11.41
C THR A 103 10.78 13.95 -10.84
N PRO A 104 11.83 14.32 -11.61
CA PRO A 104 13.20 14.40 -11.09
C PRO A 104 13.32 15.28 -9.84
N GLU A 105 12.59 16.41 -9.79
CA GLU A 105 12.59 17.34 -8.64
C GLU A 105 11.95 16.70 -7.41
N ILE A 106 10.82 15.99 -7.60
CA ILE A 106 10.17 15.25 -6.52
C ILE A 106 11.04 14.08 -6.05
N ALA A 107 11.69 13.37 -6.97
CA ALA A 107 12.60 12.29 -6.61
C ALA A 107 13.80 12.81 -5.78
N ALA A 108 14.37 13.95 -6.15
CA ALA A 108 15.44 14.60 -5.39
C ALA A 108 14.97 15.03 -3.99
N ARG A 109 13.75 15.57 -3.88
CA ARG A 109 13.12 15.91 -2.59
C ARG A 109 12.95 14.68 -1.71
N LEU A 110 12.47 13.57 -2.27
CA LEU A 110 12.29 12.30 -1.54
C LEU A 110 13.64 11.74 -1.07
N ALA A 111 14.68 11.79 -1.91
CA ALA A 111 16.02 11.34 -1.57
C ALA A 111 16.69 12.15 -0.45
N ALA A 112 16.23 13.38 -0.21
CA ALA A 112 16.71 14.25 0.87
C ALA A 112 15.97 14.01 2.22
N SER A 113 14.99 13.10 2.29
CA SER A 113 14.18 12.85 3.48
C SER A 113 14.35 11.43 3.98
N ASP A 114 14.68 11.26 5.26
CA ASP A 114 14.74 9.97 5.95
C ASP A 114 13.37 9.51 6.49
N TYR A 115 12.36 10.37 6.42
CA TYR A 115 11.04 10.13 7.02
C TYR A 115 9.93 9.88 6.02
N VAL A 116 10.26 9.79 4.72
CA VAL A 116 9.28 9.58 3.65
C VAL A 116 9.62 8.35 2.84
N ASP A 117 8.76 7.35 2.92
CA ASP A 117 8.83 6.11 2.16
C ASP A 117 7.89 6.16 0.94
N VAL A 118 8.40 5.83 -0.24
CA VAL A 118 7.61 5.77 -1.47
C VAL A 118 7.44 4.34 -1.96
N GLN A 119 6.22 4.03 -2.39
CA GLN A 119 5.84 2.77 -2.97
C GLN A 119 5.17 2.99 -4.33
N ILE A 120 5.80 2.48 -5.40
CA ILE A 120 5.28 2.56 -6.77
C ILE A 120 4.39 1.36 -7.03
N SER A 121 3.19 1.62 -7.51
CA SER A 121 2.21 0.58 -7.81
C SER A 121 2.37 0.07 -9.24
N ILE A 122 2.67 -1.22 -9.41
CA ILE A 122 2.85 -1.90 -10.70
C ILE A 122 2.17 -3.27 -10.60
N ASP A 123 1.27 -3.59 -11.54
CA ASP A 123 0.53 -4.87 -11.55
C ASP A 123 0.76 -5.70 -12.80
N GLY A 124 1.80 -5.39 -13.55
CA GLY A 124 2.34 -6.20 -14.64
C GLY A 124 3.82 -5.92 -14.81
N ALA A 125 4.63 -6.94 -15.01
CA ALA A 125 6.05 -6.77 -15.32
C ALA A 125 6.29 -6.30 -16.75
N THR A 126 5.23 -6.29 -17.57
CA THR A 126 5.19 -5.75 -18.93
C THR A 126 4.06 -4.73 -19.08
N ALA A 127 4.18 -3.85 -20.08
CA ALA A 127 3.15 -2.85 -20.36
C ALA A 127 1.79 -3.49 -20.64
N ASP A 128 1.75 -4.54 -21.45
CA ASP A 128 0.50 -5.22 -21.82
C ASP A 128 -0.28 -5.72 -20.60
N VAL A 129 0.40 -6.35 -19.65
CA VAL A 129 -0.25 -6.87 -18.44
C VAL A 129 -0.61 -5.74 -17.48
N ASN A 130 0.30 -4.79 -17.25
CA ASN A 130 0.05 -3.68 -16.32
C ASN A 130 -1.08 -2.77 -16.81
N ASP A 131 -1.02 -2.37 -18.08
CA ASP A 131 -1.94 -1.41 -18.68
C ASP A 131 -3.35 -2.01 -18.85
N SER A 132 -3.46 -3.34 -19.01
CA SER A 132 -4.76 -4.03 -19.03
C SER A 132 -5.57 -3.86 -17.75
N VAL A 133 -4.92 -3.68 -16.61
CA VAL A 133 -5.59 -3.50 -15.31
C VAL A 133 -5.54 -2.06 -14.79
N ARG A 134 -4.51 -1.28 -15.15
CA ARG A 134 -4.32 0.09 -14.65
C ARG A 134 -4.66 1.17 -15.64
N GLY A 135 -4.73 0.84 -16.93
CA GLY A 135 -4.98 1.77 -18.04
C GLY A 135 -3.72 2.08 -18.84
N ASP A 136 -3.94 2.44 -20.12
CA ASP A 136 -2.90 2.66 -21.11
C ASP A 136 -1.81 3.65 -20.64
N GLY A 137 -0.55 3.27 -20.82
CA GLY A 137 0.63 4.07 -20.49
C GLY A 137 0.98 4.10 -19.00
N SER A 138 0.22 3.42 -18.13
CA SER A 138 0.48 3.39 -16.70
C SER A 138 1.79 2.67 -16.34
N PHE A 139 2.18 1.64 -17.11
CA PHE A 139 3.47 0.97 -16.94
C PHE A 139 4.65 1.92 -17.19
N ALA A 140 4.62 2.61 -18.33
CA ALA A 140 5.67 3.56 -18.69
C ALA A 140 5.79 4.72 -17.67
N MET A 141 4.65 5.15 -17.11
CA MET A 141 4.59 6.16 -16.04
C MET A 141 5.27 5.66 -14.76
N ALA A 142 4.95 4.45 -14.32
CA ALA A 142 5.50 3.85 -13.11
C ALA A 142 7.00 3.55 -13.25
N VAL A 143 7.44 3.03 -14.40
CA VAL A 143 8.87 2.79 -14.70
C VAL A 143 9.65 4.10 -14.68
N ARG A 144 9.14 5.17 -15.30
CA ARG A 144 9.76 6.50 -15.26
C ARG A 144 9.90 7.03 -13.83
N ALA A 145 8.93 6.77 -12.98
CA ALA A 145 9.03 7.13 -11.56
C ALA A 145 10.19 6.41 -10.86
N LEU A 146 10.36 5.10 -11.11
CA LEU A 146 11.48 4.33 -10.60
C LEU A 146 12.83 4.82 -11.14
N GLU A 147 12.90 5.18 -12.43
CA GLU A 147 14.10 5.76 -13.05
C GLU A 147 14.48 7.09 -12.38
N ASN A 148 13.50 7.96 -12.14
CA ASN A 148 13.74 9.25 -11.46
C ASN A 148 14.21 9.04 -10.02
N LEU A 149 13.61 8.11 -9.27
CA LEU A 149 14.04 7.78 -7.91
C LEU A 149 15.46 7.22 -7.88
N ALA A 150 15.81 6.30 -8.78
CA ALA A 150 17.14 5.74 -8.89
C ALA A 150 18.17 6.82 -9.28
N ALA A 151 17.87 7.69 -10.24
CA ALA A 151 18.73 8.79 -10.67
C ALA A 151 18.98 9.80 -9.53
N ALA A 152 18.00 10.01 -8.66
CA ALA A 152 18.12 10.88 -7.49
C ALA A 152 18.87 10.22 -6.31
N GLY A 153 19.24 8.94 -6.40
CA GLY A 153 19.87 8.18 -5.32
C GLY A 153 18.90 7.85 -4.16
N TYR A 154 17.58 7.84 -4.41
CA TYR A 154 16.61 7.45 -3.38
C TYR A 154 16.82 5.99 -2.99
N SER A 155 17.05 5.75 -1.70
CA SER A 155 17.33 4.41 -1.20
C SER A 155 16.05 3.59 -0.98
N ASN A 156 16.06 2.37 -1.53
CA ASN A 156 15.04 1.36 -1.24
C ASN A 156 13.58 1.78 -1.54
N PRO A 157 13.26 2.26 -2.76
CA PRO A 157 11.87 2.39 -3.17
C PRO A 157 11.18 1.02 -3.09
N LYS A 158 9.85 1.02 -2.97
CA LYS A 158 9.10 -0.25 -3.01
C LYS A 158 8.31 -0.33 -4.31
N ILE A 159 8.26 -1.53 -4.90
CA ILE A 159 7.32 -1.87 -5.95
C ILE A 159 6.20 -2.69 -5.29
N SER A 160 4.97 -2.22 -5.37
CA SER A 160 3.80 -2.93 -4.85
C SER A 160 2.99 -3.54 -5.96
N VAL A 161 2.79 -4.84 -5.86
CA VAL A 161 2.04 -5.65 -6.82
C VAL A 161 0.80 -6.21 -6.14
N VAL A 162 -0.36 -6.03 -6.76
CA VAL A 162 -1.56 -6.81 -6.44
C VAL A 162 -1.55 -8.06 -7.32
N VAL A 163 -1.38 -9.22 -6.70
CA VAL A 163 -1.36 -10.49 -7.45
C VAL A 163 -2.74 -10.82 -7.97
N THR A 164 -2.80 -11.10 -9.27
CA THR A 164 -3.98 -11.47 -10.01
C THR A 164 -3.72 -12.73 -10.83
N ARG A 165 -4.79 -13.29 -11.42
CA ARG A 165 -4.69 -14.42 -12.35
C ARG A 165 -3.78 -14.14 -13.55
N HIS A 166 -3.66 -12.88 -13.95
CA HIS A 166 -2.94 -12.49 -15.17
C HIS A 166 -1.48 -12.16 -14.95
N ASN A 167 -1.04 -11.96 -13.69
CA ASN A 167 0.32 -11.56 -13.39
C ASN A 167 1.08 -12.51 -12.46
N VAL A 168 0.42 -13.53 -11.90
CA VAL A 168 1.06 -14.49 -10.98
C VAL A 168 2.20 -15.27 -11.63
N GLU A 169 2.19 -15.44 -12.93
CA GLU A 169 3.28 -16.09 -13.69
C GLU A 169 4.49 -15.15 -13.93
N GLN A 170 4.38 -13.87 -13.55
CA GLN A 170 5.42 -12.85 -13.74
C GLN A 170 6.19 -12.52 -12.45
N LEU A 171 6.17 -13.40 -11.44
CA LEU A 171 6.78 -13.11 -10.13
C LEU A 171 8.30 -12.91 -10.24
N ASP A 172 9.00 -13.69 -11.07
CA ASP A 172 10.44 -13.55 -11.30
C ASP A 172 10.77 -12.26 -12.05
N GLU A 173 9.94 -11.88 -13.02
CA GLU A 173 10.08 -10.63 -13.76
C GLU A 173 9.84 -9.41 -12.85
N PHE A 174 8.87 -9.47 -11.92
CA PHE A 174 8.69 -8.43 -10.91
C PHE A 174 9.93 -8.32 -9.99
N LYS A 175 10.49 -9.47 -9.60
CA LYS A 175 11.72 -9.49 -8.80
C LYS A 175 12.87 -8.86 -9.56
N ALA A 176 13.06 -9.23 -10.83
CA ALA A 176 14.09 -8.67 -11.70
C ALA A 176 13.89 -7.15 -11.92
N LEU A 177 12.63 -6.69 -12.06
CA LEU A 177 12.31 -5.27 -12.16
C LEU A 177 12.67 -4.53 -10.87
N ALA A 178 12.36 -5.11 -9.71
CA ALA A 178 12.71 -4.54 -8.41
C ALA A 178 14.24 -4.45 -8.24
N ASP A 179 14.97 -5.52 -8.55
CA ASP A 179 16.44 -5.55 -8.45
C ASP A 179 17.10 -4.51 -9.35
N ARG A 180 16.57 -4.32 -10.57
CA ARG A 180 17.07 -3.32 -11.52
C ARG A 180 17.08 -1.90 -10.96
N TYR A 181 16.12 -1.55 -10.13
CA TYR A 181 15.98 -0.20 -9.56
C TYR A 181 16.35 -0.13 -8.07
N GLY A 182 16.97 -1.18 -7.52
CA GLY A 182 17.30 -1.26 -6.09
C GLY A 182 16.05 -1.18 -5.19
N ALA A 183 14.91 -1.63 -5.70
CA ALA A 183 13.64 -1.60 -5.00
C ALA A 183 13.37 -2.88 -4.21
N THR A 184 12.60 -2.78 -3.13
CA THR A 184 12.03 -3.95 -2.47
C THR A 184 10.69 -4.30 -3.09
N LEU A 185 10.51 -5.55 -3.51
CA LEU A 185 9.25 -6.05 -4.02
C LEU A 185 8.26 -6.30 -2.87
N ARG A 186 7.04 -5.81 -3.00
CA ARG A 186 5.94 -6.04 -2.06
C ARG A 186 4.77 -6.70 -2.76
N ILE A 187 4.41 -7.89 -2.31
CA ILE A 187 3.30 -8.68 -2.85
C ILE A 187 2.07 -8.48 -1.97
N THR A 188 0.95 -8.17 -2.60
CA THR A 188 -0.36 -8.02 -1.96
C THR A 188 -1.41 -8.84 -2.69
N ARG A 189 -2.52 -9.14 -2.01
CA ARG A 189 -3.63 -9.89 -2.61
C ARG A 189 -4.64 -8.96 -3.26
N LEU A 190 -5.27 -9.43 -4.34
CA LEU A 190 -6.54 -8.87 -4.80
C LEU A 190 -7.58 -8.92 -3.67
N ARG A 191 -8.38 -7.89 -3.52
CA ARG A 191 -9.45 -7.81 -2.52
C ARG A 191 -10.81 -7.61 -3.21
N PRO A 192 -11.85 -8.32 -2.76
CA PRO A 192 -13.21 -8.12 -3.26
C PRO A 192 -13.82 -6.86 -2.61
N SER A 193 -13.22 -5.71 -2.87
CA SER A 193 -13.62 -4.40 -2.38
C SER A 193 -13.50 -3.36 -3.48
N GLY A 194 -14.36 -2.33 -3.46
CA GLY A 194 -14.45 -1.36 -4.53
C GLY A 194 -14.67 -2.05 -5.88
N ARG A 195 -14.06 -1.52 -6.95
CA ARG A 195 -14.10 -2.16 -8.28
C ARG A 195 -13.50 -3.57 -8.31
N GLY A 196 -12.61 -3.89 -7.37
CA GLY A 196 -12.06 -5.24 -7.26
C GLY A 196 -13.12 -6.31 -6.99
N ALA A 197 -14.27 -5.94 -6.41
CA ALA A 197 -15.40 -6.87 -6.25
C ALA A 197 -16.06 -7.22 -7.59
N ASP A 198 -16.15 -6.26 -8.51
CA ASP A 198 -16.80 -6.43 -9.82
C ASP A 198 -16.01 -7.35 -10.75
N VAL A 199 -14.69 -7.41 -10.57
CA VAL A 199 -13.75 -8.20 -11.40
C VAL A 199 -13.15 -9.39 -10.64
N TRP A 200 -13.71 -9.74 -9.49
CA TRP A 200 -13.17 -10.79 -8.64
C TRP A 200 -13.02 -12.13 -9.36
N ASP A 201 -14.06 -12.59 -10.01
CA ASP A 201 -14.09 -13.89 -10.68
C ASP A 201 -13.11 -13.97 -11.88
N ASP A 202 -12.84 -12.83 -12.52
CA ASP A 202 -11.94 -12.74 -13.66
C ASP A 202 -10.47 -12.61 -13.24
N LEU A 203 -10.20 -11.89 -12.15
CA LEU A 203 -8.83 -11.53 -11.75
C LEU A 203 -8.30 -12.33 -10.57
N HIS A 204 -9.15 -12.96 -9.76
CA HIS A 204 -8.67 -13.71 -8.60
C HIS A 204 -7.86 -14.94 -9.05
N PRO A 205 -6.66 -15.18 -8.49
CA PRO A 205 -5.84 -16.34 -8.84
C PRO A 205 -6.56 -17.65 -8.57
N THR A 206 -6.40 -18.61 -9.47
CA THR A 206 -6.90 -19.98 -9.27
C THR A 206 -6.20 -20.67 -8.10
N ALA A 207 -6.75 -21.77 -7.59
CA ALA A 207 -6.14 -22.55 -6.52
C ALA A 207 -4.71 -23.01 -6.89
N ALA A 208 -4.49 -23.44 -8.14
CA ALA A 208 -3.16 -23.82 -8.62
C ALA A 208 -2.18 -22.64 -8.62
N GLN A 209 -2.62 -21.47 -9.07
CA GLN A 209 -1.81 -20.26 -9.06
C GLN A 209 -1.51 -19.77 -7.64
N GLN A 210 -2.39 -20.00 -6.69
CA GLN A 210 -2.11 -19.69 -5.27
C GLN A 210 -1.04 -20.62 -4.69
N VAL A 211 -0.98 -21.88 -5.12
CA VAL A 211 0.12 -22.79 -4.77
C VAL A 211 1.44 -22.28 -5.37
N THR A 212 1.44 -21.92 -6.65
CA THR A 212 2.61 -21.31 -7.31
C THR A 212 3.10 -20.07 -6.56
N LEU A 213 2.19 -19.18 -6.18
CA LEU A 213 2.52 -17.97 -5.39
C LEU A 213 3.13 -18.35 -4.03
N TYR A 214 2.57 -19.36 -3.35
CA TYR A 214 3.08 -19.83 -2.08
C TYR A 214 4.52 -20.37 -2.21
N ASP A 215 4.75 -21.29 -3.15
CA ASP A 215 6.05 -21.88 -3.38
C ASP A 215 7.09 -20.82 -3.71
N TRP A 216 6.72 -19.85 -4.54
CA TRP A 216 7.57 -18.72 -4.89
C TRP A 216 7.91 -17.85 -3.66
N LEU A 217 6.91 -17.52 -2.83
CA LEU A 217 7.12 -16.75 -1.59
C LEU A 217 8.02 -17.48 -0.59
N VAL A 218 7.90 -18.80 -0.48
CA VAL A 218 8.79 -19.61 0.36
C VAL A 218 10.23 -19.55 -0.15
N ALA A 219 10.42 -19.63 -1.46
CA ALA A 219 11.74 -19.59 -2.07
C ALA A 219 12.43 -18.22 -2.00
N HIS A 220 11.65 -17.12 -1.99
CA HIS A 220 12.16 -15.75 -2.08
C HIS A 220 11.85 -14.88 -0.84
N GLY A 221 11.36 -15.48 0.25
CA GLY A 221 10.77 -14.76 1.40
C GLY A 221 11.69 -13.77 2.10
N GLU A 222 13.01 -13.95 2.07
CA GLU A 222 13.95 -13.02 2.69
C GLU A 222 14.08 -11.67 1.94
N GLY A 223 13.69 -11.62 0.67
CA GLY A 223 13.80 -10.41 -0.18
C GLY A 223 12.49 -9.78 -0.59
N VAL A 224 11.35 -10.29 -0.08
CA VAL A 224 10.02 -9.87 -0.51
C VAL A 224 9.16 -9.51 0.69
N LEU A 225 8.50 -8.35 0.62
CA LEU A 225 7.52 -7.95 1.63
C LEU A 225 6.13 -8.49 1.27
N THR A 226 5.44 -9.05 2.25
CA THR A 226 4.02 -9.34 2.13
C THR A 226 3.23 -8.28 2.89
N GLY A 227 2.45 -7.49 2.18
CA GLY A 227 1.66 -6.41 2.78
C GLY A 227 0.34 -6.84 3.38
N ASP A 228 0.01 -8.11 3.23
CA ASP A 228 -1.25 -8.72 3.61
C ASP A 228 -1.05 -9.99 4.42
N SER A 229 -2.08 -10.34 5.19
CA SER A 229 -2.17 -11.69 5.74
C SER A 229 -2.58 -12.67 4.63
N PHE A 230 -1.72 -13.65 4.36
CA PHE A 230 -2.00 -14.73 3.42
C PHE A 230 -2.49 -15.98 4.17
N PHE A 231 -3.45 -15.83 5.06
CA PHE A 231 -3.97 -16.92 5.91
C PHE A 231 -4.37 -18.17 5.11
N HIS A 232 -4.90 -17.97 3.89
CA HIS A 232 -5.33 -19.06 3.04
C HIS A 232 -4.17 -19.93 2.53
N LEU A 233 -2.93 -19.41 2.61
CA LEU A 233 -1.73 -20.15 2.23
C LEU A 233 -1.07 -20.86 3.42
N SER A 234 -1.45 -20.53 4.66
CA SER A 234 -0.81 -21.06 5.87
C SER A 234 -0.93 -22.57 6.04
N GLY A 235 -1.87 -23.20 5.35
CA GLY A 235 -2.08 -24.66 5.37
C GLY A 235 -1.33 -25.43 4.27
N LEU A 236 -0.58 -24.75 3.40
CA LEU A 236 0.09 -25.36 2.25
C LEU A 236 1.51 -25.90 2.57
N GLY A 237 2.07 -25.57 3.74
CA GLY A 237 3.45 -25.95 4.06
C GLY A 237 3.68 -26.14 5.56
N GLU A 238 4.95 -26.30 5.92
CA GLU A 238 5.37 -26.46 7.32
C GLU A 238 4.95 -25.25 8.17
N PRO A 239 4.54 -25.47 9.43
CA PRO A 239 4.21 -24.39 10.35
C PRO A 239 5.38 -23.41 10.50
N GLY A 240 5.14 -22.15 10.21
CA GLY A 240 6.15 -21.10 10.34
C GLY A 240 7.00 -20.84 9.10
N ALA A 241 6.77 -21.56 7.99
CA ALA A 241 7.50 -21.34 6.73
C ALA A 241 7.38 -19.90 6.22
N LEU A 242 6.25 -19.22 6.52
CA LEU A 242 6.03 -17.80 6.22
C LEU A 242 5.69 -17.08 7.53
N ALA A 243 6.70 -16.55 8.21
CA ALA A 243 6.52 -15.86 9.48
C ALA A 243 5.60 -14.63 9.35
N GLY A 244 4.69 -14.44 10.29
CA GLY A 244 3.81 -13.27 10.35
C GLY A 244 2.54 -13.36 9.49
N LEU A 245 2.36 -14.38 8.66
CA LEU A 245 1.16 -14.51 7.82
C LEU A 245 -0.15 -14.75 8.59
N ASN A 246 -0.07 -15.19 9.82
CA ASN A 246 -1.23 -15.62 10.61
C ASN A 246 -1.77 -14.53 11.55
N MET A 247 -1.32 -13.29 11.41
CA MET A 247 -1.74 -12.21 12.29
C MET A 247 -2.62 -11.20 11.55
N CYS A 248 -3.85 -10.99 12.04
CA CYS A 248 -4.72 -9.93 11.60
C CYS A 248 -4.62 -8.74 12.57
N GLY A 249 -4.23 -7.57 12.04
CA GLY A 249 -4.10 -6.34 12.81
C GLY A 249 -5.37 -5.48 12.88
N ALA A 250 -6.46 -5.90 12.23
CA ALA A 250 -7.69 -5.11 12.14
C ALA A 250 -8.25 -4.72 13.51
N GLY A 251 -8.48 -3.42 13.72
CA GLY A 251 -8.99 -2.86 14.98
C GLY A 251 -8.07 -3.01 16.18
N ARG A 252 -6.81 -3.46 15.99
CA ARG A 252 -5.81 -3.63 17.05
C ARG A 252 -4.55 -2.82 16.79
N VAL A 253 -3.93 -3.03 15.66
CA VAL A 253 -2.66 -2.39 15.26
C VAL A 253 -2.80 -1.64 13.95
N VAL A 254 -3.88 -1.87 13.22
CA VAL A 254 -4.20 -1.25 11.93
C VAL A 254 -5.60 -0.68 11.98
N CYS A 255 -5.77 0.52 11.46
CA CYS A 255 -7.07 1.12 11.15
C CYS A 255 -6.96 1.91 9.84
N LEU A 256 -8.11 2.39 9.34
CA LEU A 256 -8.22 3.24 8.17
C LEU A 256 -8.88 4.55 8.58
N ILE A 257 -8.37 5.67 8.08
CA ILE A 257 -9.12 6.91 7.93
C ILE A 257 -9.41 7.10 6.45
N ASP A 258 -10.65 7.32 6.10
CA ASP A 258 -11.05 7.59 4.73
C ASP A 258 -10.95 9.09 4.39
N PRO A 259 -11.13 9.50 3.11
CA PRO A 259 -10.97 10.91 2.71
C PRO A 259 -11.99 11.88 3.34
N VAL A 260 -13.12 11.38 3.85
CA VAL A 260 -14.13 12.22 4.50
C VAL A 260 -13.99 12.26 6.03
N GLY A 261 -13.04 11.49 6.57
CA GLY A 261 -12.71 11.47 7.99
C GLY A 261 -13.32 10.33 8.78
N ASP A 262 -14.05 9.43 8.11
CA ASP A 262 -14.60 8.23 8.77
C ASP A 262 -13.47 7.23 9.10
N VAL A 263 -13.54 6.65 10.30
CA VAL A 263 -12.53 5.71 10.79
C VAL A 263 -13.07 4.28 10.78
N TYR A 264 -12.33 3.37 10.17
CA TYR A 264 -12.68 1.96 10.07
C TYR A 264 -11.62 1.06 10.71
N ALA A 265 -12.04 -0.09 11.22
CA ALA A 265 -11.15 -1.07 11.84
C ALA A 265 -10.10 -1.66 10.87
N CYS A 266 -10.34 -1.60 9.56
CA CYS A 266 -9.47 -2.19 8.55
C CYS A 266 -9.66 -1.50 7.18
N PRO A 267 -8.58 -1.25 6.42
CA PRO A 267 -8.68 -0.68 5.07
C PRO A 267 -9.41 -1.58 4.06
N PHE A 268 -9.66 -2.85 4.41
CA PHE A 268 -10.37 -3.81 3.56
C PHE A 268 -11.81 -4.09 4.03
N ALA A 269 -12.27 -3.42 5.09
CA ALA A 269 -13.59 -3.61 5.69
C ALA A 269 -14.30 -2.25 5.84
N ILE A 270 -14.43 -1.53 4.72
CA ILE A 270 -15.15 -0.25 4.65
C ILE A 270 -16.65 -0.56 4.58
N HIS A 271 -17.27 -0.65 5.72
CA HIS A 271 -18.69 -0.95 5.88
C HIS A 271 -19.16 -0.43 7.23
N ASP A 272 -20.40 0.03 7.33
CA ASP A 272 -21.01 0.63 8.53
C ASP A 272 -20.80 -0.19 9.82
N ARG A 273 -20.76 -1.52 9.71
CA ARG A 273 -20.50 -2.41 10.85
C ARG A 273 -19.09 -2.31 11.42
N PHE A 274 -18.15 -1.76 10.66
CA PHE A 274 -16.75 -1.60 11.02
C PHE A 274 -16.35 -0.13 11.18
N LEU A 275 -17.33 0.77 11.08
CA LEU A 275 -17.16 2.19 11.38
C LEU A 275 -16.90 2.33 12.88
N ALA A 276 -15.81 2.99 13.23
CA ALA A 276 -15.36 3.18 14.60
C ALA A 276 -15.47 4.65 15.05
N GLY A 277 -15.55 5.59 14.11
CA GLY A 277 -15.68 7.02 14.39
C GLY A 277 -15.71 7.87 13.14
#